data_1b2d3af9fbc4629b8d28f4086ac9a1a3
#
_entry.id   1b2d3af9fbc4629b8d28f4086ac9a1a3
#
_cell.length_a   1.000
_cell.length_b   1.000
_cell.length_c   1.000
_cell.angle_alpha   90.00
_cell.angle_beta   90.00
_cell.angle_gamma   90.00
#
_symmetry.space_group_name_H-M   'P 1'
#
loop_
_entity.id
_entity.type
_entity.pdbx_description
1 polymer ?
#
loop_
_entity_poly.entity_id
_entity_poly.type
_entity_poly.pdbx_seq_one_letter_code
_entity_poly.pdbx_strand_id
1 'polypeptide(L)'
;MTTTCGLLAVSLTLGACGGGSSSGSSSVTPAAYVKSICQSVGPFEKDVQSRSSALNLGAIKNPAQGKTALQGFLTAVASDTDNAVSKLKAAGAPDVKNGKQISSAIVTAFSQLRGALSQAVSSANSLPTGSAAAFKTAAVALGNTVRTSMSNIGSGLTGLSSPALETAAKKEPACQSLNG
;
A
#
# COMPACT_ATOMS: atom_id res chain seq x y z
N MET A 1 53.05 -26.55 39.96
CA MET A 1 52.04 -25.59 40.40
C MET A 1 50.76 -25.92 39.64
N THR A 2 49.88 -26.56 40.36
CA THR A 2 48.62 -27.14 39.91
C THR A 2 47.52 -26.06 39.90
N THR A 3 46.86 -25.85 38.76
CA THR A 3 45.66 -24.99 38.70
C THR A 3 44.50 -25.83 38.22
N THR A 4 43.55 -25.97 39.08
CA THR A 4 42.34 -26.78 39.04
C THR A 4 41.33 -26.18 38.03
N CYS A 5 40.85 -27.04 37.12
CA CYS A 5 39.79 -26.72 36.15
C CYS A 5 38.42 -26.90 36.83
N GLY A 6 37.67 -25.83 37.00
CA GLY A 6 36.29 -25.83 37.45
C GLY A 6 35.31 -25.96 36.28
N LEU A 7 34.71 -27.12 36.13
CA LEU A 7 33.58 -27.34 35.19
C LEU A 7 32.30 -26.74 35.79
N LEU A 8 31.79 -25.69 35.20
CA LEU A 8 30.43 -25.22 35.41
C LEU A 8 29.51 -25.88 34.36
N ALA A 9 28.76 -26.85 34.78
CA ALA A 9 27.72 -27.47 34.00
C ALA A 9 26.50 -26.51 33.93
N VAL A 10 26.27 -25.88 32.78
CA VAL A 10 25.06 -25.13 32.52
C VAL A 10 24.02 -26.13 31.94
N SER A 11 23.04 -26.47 32.77
CA SER A 11 21.89 -27.29 32.36
C SER A 11 20.95 -26.42 31.52
N LEU A 12 20.97 -26.59 30.19
CA LEU A 12 19.94 -26.07 29.30
C LEU A 12 18.68 -26.92 29.43
N THR A 13 17.68 -26.42 30.13
CA THR A 13 16.33 -26.95 30.07
C THR A 13 15.70 -26.51 28.76
N LEU A 14 15.67 -27.39 27.77
CA LEU A 14 14.84 -27.23 26.58
C LEU A 14 13.37 -27.34 27.01
N GLY A 15 12.72 -26.18 27.18
CA GLY A 15 11.28 -26.08 27.24
C GLY A 15 10.71 -26.42 25.87
N ALA A 16 10.22 -27.63 25.71
CA ALA A 16 9.44 -28.06 24.56
C ALA A 16 8.11 -27.27 24.55
N CYS A 17 8.05 -26.12 23.90
CA CYS A 17 6.80 -25.55 23.45
C CYS A 17 6.23 -26.44 22.35
N GLY A 18 5.23 -27.24 22.71
CA GLY A 18 4.43 -28.02 21.77
C GLY A 18 3.76 -27.09 20.76
N GLY A 19 4.38 -26.92 19.61
CA GLY A 19 3.82 -26.21 18.47
C GLY A 19 2.76 -27.07 17.82
N GLY A 20 1.50 -26.90 18.20
CA GLY A 20 0.38 -27.31 17.39
C GLY A 20 0.39 -26.48 16.11
N SER A 21 0.75 -27.10 14.98
CA SER A 21 0.60 -26.51 13.64
C SER A 21 -0.88 -26.46 13.28
N SER A 22 -1.64 -25.57 13.89
CA SER A 22 -2.91 -25.12 13.34
C SER A 22 -2.60 -24.06 12.28
N SER A 23 -2.78 -24.42 11.01
CA SER A 23 -2.85 -23.52 9.86
C SER A 23 -4.09 -22.62 9.96
N GLY A 24 -4.33 -22.01 11.12
CA GLY A 24 -5.32 -21.00 11.35
C GLY A 24 -4.69 -19.65 11.01
N SER A 25 -5.21 -18.94 10.02
CA SER A 25 -4.89 -17.54 9.82
C SER A 25 -5.04 -16.84 11.16
N SER A 26 -3.91 -16.52 11.82
CA SER A 26 -3.93 -15.83 13.10
C SER A 26 -4.57 -14.46 12.90
N SER A 27 -5.75 -14.29 13.51
CA SER A 27 -6.39 -12.99 13.55
C SER A 27 -5.57 -12.06 14.46
N VAL A 28 -5.45 -10.82 14.07
CA VAL A 28 -4.73 -9.79 14.82
C VAL A 28 -5.72 -8.86 15.52
N THR A 29 -5.31 -8.25 16.64
CA THR A 29 -6.20 -7.31 17.34
C THR A 29 -6.58 -6.14 16.42
N PRO A 30 -7.79 -5.55 16.58
CA PRO A 30 -8.23 -4.41 15.79
C PRO A 30 -7.21 -3.26 15.78
N ALA A 31 -6.59 -2.97 16.93
CA ALA A 31 -5.58 -1.91 17.05
C ALA A 31 -4.30 -2.23 16.26
N ALA A 32 -3.79 -3.47 16.35
CA ALA A 32 -2.59 -3.88 15.61
C ALA A 32 -2.86 -3.89 14.10
N TYR A 33 -4.04 -4.36 13.67
CA TYR A 33 -4.44 -4.35 12.27
C TYR A 33 -4.51 -2.92 11.72
N VAL A 34 -5.24 -2.03 12.40
CA VAL A 34 -5.39 -0.63 12.00
C VAL A 34 -4.03 0.07 11.92
N LYS A 35 -3.17 -0.12 12.93
CA LYS A 35 -1.81 0.40 12.91
C LYS A 35 -1.05 -0.05 11.66
N SER A 36 -1.07 -1.35 11.35
CA SER A 36 -0.41 -1.90 10.16
C SER A 36 -0.95 -1.31 8.86
N ILE A 37 -2.28 -1.15 8.75
CA ILE A 37 -2.92 -0.53 7.58
C ILE A 37 -2.46 0.93 7.41
N CYS A 38 -2.59 1.75 8.46
CA CYS A 38 -2.26 3.18 8.36
C CYS A 38 -0.77 3.42 8.14
N GLN A 39 0.11 2.59 8.74
CA GLN A 39 1.55 2.63 8.46
C GLN A 39 1.92 2.15 7.05
N SER A 40 1.05 1.40 6.39
CA SER A 40 1.27 0.96 5.01
C SER A 40 0.77 2.00 4.00
N VAL A 41 -0.39 2.60 4.29
CA VAL A 41 -1.08 3.54 3.40
C VAL A 41 -0.53 4.97 3.54
N GLY A 42 -0.20 5.40 4.74
CA GLY A 42 0.25 6.78 4.99
C GLY A 42 1.49 7.20 4.21
N PRO A 43 2.58 6.44 4.22
CA PRO A 43 3.75 6.73 3.38
C PRO A 43 3.42 6.74 1.88
N PHE A 44 2.59 5.78 1.42
CA PHE A 44 2.12 5.72 0.04
C PHE A 44 1.39 7.01 -0.37
N GLU A 45 0.43 7.47 0.43
CA GLU A 45 -0.33 8.68 0.15
C GLU A 45 0.56 9.93 0.10
N LYS A 46 1.47 10.10 1.08
CA LYS A 46 2.43 11.22 1.12
C LYS A 46 3.35 11.23 -0.10
N ASP A 47 3.82 10.06 -0.53
CA ASP A 47 4.71 9.96 -1.68
C ASP A 47 3.97 10.28 -2.98
N VAL A 48 2.75 9.77 -3.16
CA VAL A 48 1.88 10.12 -4.30
C VAL A 48 1.59 11.62 -4.33
N GLN A 49 1.27 12.23 -3.20
CA GLN A 49 1.01 13.67 -3.10
C GLN A 49 2.25 14.49 -3.46
N SER A 50 3.40 14.14 -2.88
CA SER A 50 4.68 14.82 -3.14
C SER A 50 5.06 14.74 -4.63
N ARG A 51 5.00 13.54 -5.23
CA ARG A 51 5.31 13.34 -6.65
C ARG A 51 4.30 14.01 -7.57
N SER A 52 3.02 13.99 -7.21
CA SER A 52 1.96 14.66 -7.97
C SER A 52 2.15 16.17 -7.99
N SER A 53 2.52 16.77 -6.86
CA SER A 53 2.82 18.19 -6.74
C SER A 53 4.05 18.61 -7.58
N ALA A 54 5.05 17.72 -7.69
CA ALA A 54 6.23 17.93 -8.52
C ALA A 54 5.94 17.76 -10.03
N LEU A 55 4.85 17.05 -10.39
CA LEU A 55 4.46 16.78 -11.77
C LEU A 55 3.68 17.95 -12.35
N ASN A 56 4.36 19.05 -12.68
CA ASN A 56 3.76 20.23 -13.29
C ASN A 56 3.57 20.07 -14.79
N LEU A 57 2.57 19.30 -15.21
CA LEU A 57 2.26 19.07 -16.63
C LEU A 57 1.88 20.36 -17.38
N GLY A 58 1.38 21.39 -16.69
CA GLY A 58 1.03 22.68 -17.29
C GLY A 58 2.25 23.50 -17.73
N ALA A 59 3.37 23.36 -17.04
CA ALA A 59 4.63 24.04 -17.36
C ALA A 59 5.46 23.33 -18.44
N ILE A 60 5.08 22.12 -18.85
CA ILE A 60 5.85 21.34 -19.82
C ILE A 60 5.66 21.91 -21.22
N LYS A 61 6.73 22.49 -21.77
CA LYS A 61 6.77 23.00 -23.15
C LYS A 61 7.19 21.92 -24.15
N ASN A 62 7.91 20.89 -23.71
CA ASN A 62 8.40 19.79 -24.54
C ASN A 62 7.59 18.51 -24.25
N PRO A 63 6.79 18.01 -25.22
CA PRO A 63 5.97 16.82 -25.02
C PRO A 63 6.77 15.54 -24.68
N ALA A 64 7.99 15.40 -25.19
CA ALA A 64 8.85 14.25 -24.89
C ALA A 64 9.29 14.26 -23.41
N GLN A 65 9.65 15.43 -22.88
CA GLN A 65 9.96 15.58 -21.45
C GLN A 65 8.72 15.33 -20.59
N GLY A 66 7.55 15.81 -21.02
CA GLY A 66 6.28 15.57 -20.35
C GLY A 66 5.93 14.10 -20.27
N LYS A 67 6.12 13.39 -21.36
CA LYS A 67 5.94 11.93 -21.43
C LYS A 67 6.87 11.22 -20.46
N THR A 68 8.16 11.53 -20.45
CA THR A 68 9.14 10.93 -19.54
C THR A 68 8.80 11.20 -18.07
N ALA A 69 8.40 12.44 -17.74
CA ALA A 69 8.03 12.80 -16.38
C ALA A 69 6.78 12.03 -15.92
N LEU A 70 5.76 11.92 -16.78
CA LEU A 70 4.53 11.18 -16.48
C LEU A 70 4.79 9.67 -16.33
N GLN A 71 5.62 9.09 -17.20
CA GLN A 71 6.04 7.70 -17.09
C GLN A 71 6.77 7.43 -15.77
N GLY A 72 7.73 8.30 -15.41
CA GLY A 72 8.46 8.20 -14.15
C GLY A 72 7.55 8.26 -12.94
N PHE A 73 6.60 9.20 -12.94
CA PHE A 73 5.58 9.31 -11.90
C PHE A 73 4.74 8.02 -11.76
N LEU A 74 4.14 7.56 -12.85
CA LEU A 74 3.28 6.38 -12.84
C LEU A 74 4.03 5.12 -12.43
N THR A 75 5.27 4.94 -12.88
CA THR A 75 6.13 3.81 -12.52
C THR A 75 6.46 3.82 -11.02
N ALA A 76 6.79 4.98 -10.47
CA ALA A 76 7.07 5.12 -9.04
C ALA A 76 5.83 4.80 -8.21
N VAL A 77 4.66 5.36 -8.54
CA VAL A 77 3.40 5.08 -7.83
C VAL A 77 3.00 3.61 -7.94
N ALA A 78 3.23 2.96 -9.09
CA ALA A 78 2.99 1.53 -9.24
C ALA A 78 3.89 0.70 -8.31
N SER A 79 5.18 1.04 -8.21
CA SER A 79 6.12 0.39 -7.28
C SER A 79 5.72 0.58 -5.81
N ASP A 80 5.30 1.79 -5.44
CA ASP A 80 4.84 2.07 -4.08
C ASP A 80 3.55 1.31 -3.74
N THR A 81 2.67 1.13 -4.75
CA THR A 81 1.47 0.29 -4.62
C THR A 81 1.82 -1.17 -4.39
N ASP A 82 2.86 -1.72 -5.05
CA ASP A 82 3.35 -3.08 -4.81
C ASP A 82 3.84 -3.26 -3.37
N ASN A 83 4.56 -2.29 -2.85
CA ASN A 83 5.02 -2.26 -1.46
C ASN A 83 3.83 -2.21 -0.49
N ALA A 84 2.83 -1.37 -0.78
CA ALA A 84 1.61 -1.29 0.02
C ALA A 84 0.85 -2.63 0.02
N VAL A 85 0.62 -3.25 -1.14
CA VAL A 85 -0.04 -4.57 -1.26
C VAL A 85 0.69 -5.62 -0.42
N SER A 86 2.01 -5.65 -0.46
CA SER A 86 2.82 -6.60 0.31
C SER A 86 2.63 -6.41 1.82
N LYS A 87 2.66 -5.17 2.30
CA LYS A 87 2.44 -4.83 3.70
C LYS A 87 1.00 -5.12 4.15
N LEU A 88 0.01 -4.81 3.31
CA LEU A 88 -1.41 -5.09 3.59
C LEU A 88 -1.67 -6.59 3.71
N LYS A 89 -1.06 -7.41 2.86
CA LYS A 89 -1.11 -8.88 2.98
C LYS A 89 -0.48 -9.37 4.29
N ALA A 90 0.65 -8.79 4.68
CA ALA A 90 1.34 -9.13 5.92
C ALA A 90 0.59 -8.69 7.19
N ALA A 91 -0.31 -7.70 7.09
CA ALA A 91 -1.13 -7.23 8.21
C ALA A 91 -2.11 -8.30 8.73
N GLY A 92 -2.40 -9.34 7.96
CA GLY A 92 -3.31 -10.42 8.33
C GLY A 92 -4.78 -10.02 8.29
N ALA A 93 -5.60 -10.65 9.13
CA ALA A 93 -7.03 -10.34 9.25
C ALA A 93 -7.35 -9.86 10.67
N PRO A 94 -8.13 -8.78 10.83
CA PRO A 94 -8.50 -8.31 12.17
C PRO A 94 -9.47 -9.27 12.87
N ASP A 95 -9.34 -9.36 14.20
CA ASP A 95 -10.25 -10.14 15.04
C ASP A 95 -11.54 -9.35 15.29
N VAL A 96 -12.35 -9.28 14.25
CA VAL A 96 -13.69 -8.65 14.25
C VAL A 96 -14.64 -9.48 13.38
N LYS A 97 -15.93 -9.25 13.52
CA LYS A 97 -16.93 -9.83 12.62
C LYS A 97 -16.57 -9.47 11.16
N ASN A 98 -16.50 -10.45 10.27
CA ASN A 98 -16.10 -10.32 8.86
C ASN A 98 -14.65 -9.82 8.65
N GLY A 99 -13.74 -9.98 9.63
CA GLY A 99 -12.38 -9.46 9.54
C GLY A 99 -11.59 -9.99 8.34
N LYS A 100 -11.75 -11.27 7.97
CA LYS A 100 -11.15 -11.84 6.76
C LYS A 100 -11.68 -11.19 5.49
N GLN A 101 -12.98 -10.91 5.43
CA GLN A 101 -13.60 -10.24 4.28
C GLN A 101 -13.10 -8.81 4.16
N ILE A 102 -13.00 -8.07 5.26
CA ILE A 102 -12.45 -6.71 5.31
C ILE A 102 -11.01 -6.70 4.80
N SER A 103 -10.15 -7.57 5.35
CA SER A 103 -8.74 -7.67 4.93
C SER A 103 -8.61 -8.02 3.44
N SER A 104 -9.36 -9.03 2.98
CA SER A 104 -9.36 -9.44 1.58
C SER A 104 -9.81 -8.31 0.64
N ALA A 105 -10.85 -7.57 1.00
CA ALA A 105 -11.34 -6.47 0.19
C ALA A 105 -10.32 -5.33 0.06
N ILE A 106 -9.63 -4.98 1.15
CA ILE A 106 -8.55 -3.96 1.13
C ILE A 106 -7.40 -4.42 0.24
N VAL A 107 -6.91 -5.66 0.41
CA VAL A 107 -5.84 -6.21 -0.43
C VAL A 107 -6.24 -6.26 -1.91
N THR A 108 -7.50 -6.64 -2.20
CA THR A 108 -8.05 -6.67 -3.55
C THR A 108 -8.10 -5.28 -4.16
N ALA A 109 -8.57 -4.27 -3.42
CA ALA A 109 -8.63 -2.89 -3.87
C ALA A 109 -7.23 -2.35 -4.27
N PHE A 110 -6.23 -2.56 -3.44
CA PHE A 110 -4.85 -2.16 -3.75
C PHE A 110 -4.24 -2.97 -4.90
N SER A 111 -4.60 -4.25 -5.04
CA SER A 111 -4.17 -5.07 -6.18
C SER A 111 -4.81 -4.60 -7.50
N GLN A 112 -6.06 -4.16 -7.46
CA GLN A 112 -6.73 -3.54 -8.61
C GLN A 112 -6.11 -2.18 -8.97
N LEU A 113 -5.78 -1.36 -7.96
CA LEU A 113 -5.05 -0.10 -8.17
C LEU A 113 -3.70 -0.36 -8.87
N ARG A 114 -2.95 -1.35 -8.42
CA ARG A 114 -1.71 -1.80 -9.07
C ARG A 114 -1.95 -2.14 -10.54
N GLY A 115 -2.98 -2.91 -10.84
CA GLY A 115 -3.35 -3.27 -12.21
C GLY A 115 -3.67 -2.04 -13.08
N ALA A 116 -4.46 -1.10 -12.55
CA ALA A 116 -4.79 0.15 -13.24
C ALA A 116 -3.55 1.03 -13.50
N LEU A 117 -2.64 1.12 -12.53
CA LEU A 117 -1.39 1.86 -12.70
C LEU A 117 -0.46 1.21 -13.73
N SER A 118 -0.36 -0.12 -13.75
CA SER A 118 0.40 -0.86 -14.77
C SER A 118 -0.13 -0.59 -16.18
N GLN A 119 -1.45 -0.56 -16.36
CA GLN A 119 -2.07 -0.17 -17.61
C GLN A 119 -1.79 1.30 -17.96
N ALA A 120 -1.82 2.19 -16.97
CA ALA A 120 -1.50 3.60 -17.16
C ALA A 120 -0.05 3.82 -17.60
N VAL A 121 0.92 3.08 -17.03
CA VAL A 121 2.33 3.07 -17.48
C VAL A 121 2.42 2.65 -18.95
N SER A 122 1.73 1.56 -19.32
CA SER A 122 1.71 1.09 -20.71
C SER A 122 1.09 2.13 -21.66
N SER A 123 0.00 2.78 -21.24
CA SER A 123 -0.64 3.84 -22.03
C SER A 123 0.24 5.09 -22.15
N ALA A 124 0.99 5.43 -21.09
CA ALA A 124 1.94 6.55 -21.12
C ALA A 124 3.07 6.32 -22.13
N ASN A 125 3.43 5.06 -22.42
CA ASN A 125 4.40 4.73 -23.48
C ASN A 125 3.92 5.12 -24.89
N SER A 126 2.62 5.21 -25.09
CA SER A 126 1.99 5.53 -26.38
C SER A 126 1.57 6.99 -26.52
N LEU A 127 1.88 7.85 -25.53
CA LEU A 127 1.54 9.27 -25.59
C LEU A 127 2.24 9.96 -26.75
N PRO A 128 1.51 10.79 -27.55
CA PRO A 128 2.07 11.49 -28.69
C PRO A 128 3.05 12.57 -28.23
N THR A 129 4.17 12.69 -28.96
CA THR A 129 5.19 13.73 -28.69
C THR A 129 5.36 14.73 -29.83
N GLY A 130 4.56 14.61 -30.90
CA GLY A 130 4.66 15.48 -32.08
C GLY A 130 4.12 16.90 -31.86
N SER A 131 3.20 17.12 -30.91
CA SER A 131 2.73 18.45 -30.56
C SER A 131 2.31 18.53 -29.09
N ALA A 132 2.48 19.71 -28.48
CA ALA A 132 2.10 19.97 -27.10
C ALA A 132 0.57 19.82 -26.88
N ALA A 133 -0.25 20.19 -27.84
CA ALA A 133 -1.69 20.08 -27.76
C ALA A 133 -2.13 18.60 -27.74
N ALA A 134 -1.63 17.78 -28.67
CA ALA A 134 -1.92 16.35 -28.71
C ALA A 134 -1.46 15.62 -27.44
N PHE A 135 -0.25 15.91 -26.96
CA PHE A 135 0.25 15.38 -25.71
C PHE A 135 -0.67 15.72 -24.53
N LYS A 136 -1.02 17.01 -24.37
CA LYS A 136 -1.87 17.47 -23.26
C LYS A 136 -3.23 16.77 -23.27
N THR A 137 -3.88 16.69 -24.42
CA THR A 137 -5.19 16.00 -24.57
C THR A 137 -5.07 14.54 -24.16
N ALA A 138 -4.06 13.82 -24.65
CA ALA A 138 -3.86 12.40 -24.34
C ALA A 138 -3.48 12.17 -22.86
N ALA A 139 -2.66 13.04 -22.28
CA ALA A 139 -2.29 12.97 -20.86
C ALA A 139 -3.49 13.22 -19.94
N VAL A 140 -4.36 14.18 -20.28
CA VAL A 140 -5.62 14.42 -19.54
C VAL A 140 -6.56 13.21 -19.64
N ALA A 141 -6.70 12.61 -20.83
CA ALA A 141 -7.52 11.42 -21.02
C ALA A 141 -7.00 10.24 -20.17
N LEU A 142 -5.68 10.03 -20.14
CA LEU A 142 -5.05 9.03 -19.28
C LEU A 142 -5.32 9.30 -17.79
N GLY A 143 -5.17 10.55 -17.34
CA GLY A 143 -5.49 10.94 -15.97
C GLY A 143 -6.94 10.67 -15.58
N ASN A 144 -7.88 10.92 -16.49
CA ASN A 144 -9.30 10.63 -16.28
C ASN A 144 -9.56 9.11 -16.17
N THR A 145 -8.90 8.29 -17.01
CA THR A 145 -8.99 6.83 -16.92
C THR A 145 -8.51 6.30 -15.57
N VAL A 146 -7.37 6.79 -15.09
CA VAL A 146 -6.84 6.42 -13.76
C VAL A 146 -7.81 6.84 -12.66
N ARG A 147 -8.33 8.07 -12.71
CA ARG A 147 -9.31 8.57 -11.72
C ARG A 147 -10.58 7.71 -11.68
N THR A 148 -11.13 7.35 -12.84
CA THR A 148 -12.30 6.48 -12.93
C THR A 148 -12.02 5.11 -12.33
N SER A 149 -10.85 4.53 -12.61
CA SER A 149 -10.44 3.25 -12.01
C SER A 149 -10.35 3.34 -10.49
N MET A 150 -9.76 4.42 -9.95
CA MET A 150 -9.68 4.64 -8.50
C MET A 150 -11.06 4.80 -7.87
N SER A 151 -11.97 5.54 -8.49
CA SER A 151 -13.37 5.69 -8.02
C SER A 151 -14.08 4.34 -7.94
N ASN A 152 -13.94 3.50 -8.96
CA ASN A 152 -14.55 2.17 -9.00
C ASN A 152 -13.97 1.25 -7.89
N ILE A 153 -12.66 1.33 -7.64
CA ILE A 153 -12.00 0.60 -6.57
C ILE A 153 -12.52 1.06 -5.21
N GLY A 154 -12.63 2.37 -4.98
CA GLY A 154 -13.16 2.94 -3.75
C GLY A 154 -14.60 2.49 -3.46
N SER A 155 -15.46 2.37 -4.49
CA SER A 155 -16.82 1.89 -4.32
C SER A 155 -16.89 0.44 -3.82
N GLY A 156 -15.91 -0.39 -4.15
CA GLY A 156 -15.80 -1.77 -3.66
C GLY A 156 -15.48 -1.89 -2.16
N LEU A 157 -15.07 -0.80 -1.52
CA LEU A 157 -14.79 -0.74 -0.08
C LEU A 157 -15.99 -0.22 0.74
N THR A 158 -17.04 0.23 0.08
CA THR A 158 -18.24 0.73 0.76
C THR A 158 -18.95 -0.40 1.51
N GLY A 159 -19.44 -0.11 2.73
CA GLY A 159 -20.12 -1.10 3.57
C GLY A 159 -19.19 -2.03 4.37
N LEU A 160 -17.88 -1.89 4.24
CA LEU A 160 -16.89 -2.61 5.04
C LEU A 160 -16.60 -1.85 6.34
N SER A 161 -17.60 -1.65 7.18
CA SER A 161 -17.43 -0.98 8.47
C SER A 161 -17.33 -1.98 9.62
N SER A 162 -16.56 -1.60 10.64
CA SER A 162 -16.48 -2.29 11.93
C SER A 162 -16.27 -1.25 13.02
N PRO A 163 -17.19 -1.11 13.98
CA PRO A 163 -17.06 -0.15 15.08
C PRO A 163 -15.75 -0.31 15.87
N ALA A 164 -15.25 -1.54 15.98
CA ALA A 164 -13.96 -1.81 16.65
C ALA A 164 -12.78 -1.26 15.86
N LEU A 165 -12.78 -1.39 14.52
CA LEU A 165 -11.73 -0.83 13.65
C LEU A 165 -11.82 0.70 13.59
N GLU A 166 -13.02 1.27 13.53
CA GLU A 166 -13.21 2.72 13.57
C GLU A 166 -12.70 3.32 14.88
N THR A 167 -13.02 2.67 16.01
CA THR A 167 -12.52 3.09 17.33
C THR A 167 -11.00 3.00 17.42
N ALA A 168 -10.41 1.95 16.87
CA ALA A 168 -8.96 1.79 16.79
C ALA A 168 -8.31 2.87 15.91
N ALA A 169 -8.91 3.18 14.74
CA ALA A 169 -8.40 4.19 13.82
C ALA A 169 -8.38 5.60 14.43
N LYS A 170 -9.41 5.96 15.20
CA LYS A 170 -9.47 7.23 15.93
C LYS A 170 -8.37 7.40 16.97
N LYS A 171 -7.82 6.29 17.49
CA LYS A 171 -6.78 6.29 18.52
C LYS A 171 -5.36 6.12 17.94
N GLU A 172 -5.24 5.69 16.69
CA GLU A 172 -3.95 5.41 16.06
C GLU A 172 -3.37 6.67 15.41
N PRO A 173 -2.23 7.19 15.90
CA PRO A 173 -1.62 8.41 15.36
C PRO A 173 -1.28 8.33 13.87
N ALA A 174 -0.88 7.14 13.38
CA ALA A 174 -0.59 6.95 11.96
C ALA A 174 -1.81 7.15 11.07
N CYS A 175 -3.03 6.87 11.58
CA CYS A 175 -4.28 7.11 10.85
C CYS A 175 -4.71 8.57 10.91
N GLN A 176 -4.41 9.26 12.00
CA GLN A 176 -4.74 10.68 12.15
C GLN A 176 -3.97 11.54 11.13
N SER A 177 -2.76 11.11 10.78
CA SER A 177 -1.95 11.78 9.76
C SER A 177 -2.48 11.63 8.31
N LEU A 178 -3.47 10.78 8.09
CA LEU A 178 -4.15 10.59 6.80
C LEU A 178 -5.37 11.51 6.61
N ASN A 179 -5.84 12.13 7.69
CA ASN A 179 -7.03 12.98 7.70
C ASN A 179 -6.70 14.49 7.72
N GLY A 180 -5.40 14.84 7.53
CA GLY A 180 -4.86 16.21 7.62
C GLY A 180 -4.68 16.90 6.28
#